data_77e5619cd888b48e8d7ab251d7ed0b63
#
_entry.id   77e5619cd888b48e8d7ab251d7ed0b63
#
_cell.length_a   1.000
_cell.length_b   1.000
_cell.length_c   1.000
_cell.angle_alpha   90.00
_cell.angle_beta   90.00
_cell.angle_gamma   90.00
#
_symmetry.space_group_name_H-M   'P 1'
#
loop_
_entity.id
_entity.type
_entity.pdbx_description
1 polymer ?
#
loop_
_entity_poly.entity_id
_entity_poly.type
_entity_poly.pdbx_seq_one_letter_code
_entity_poly.pdbx_strand_id
1 'polypeptide(L)'
;MEITFEKRATYNPEVEKTVKEFLADTGTLEKAKGMPVVIFQDGVKKSYYIRCAILGETMSRKVSLDARLNPQTGETFRDNREVLVTHNTFIRMAADAQNEREFNDIIAEYNKSYAPEKPLKIWGGQHRSRAVMDAYKEKKVSRYHGFRVYFCLSKEQRTELALISNTSIAVSNDLYDRQMEETYMGPYLRRWCVKVGLLKQGEDFPDVGSHAERITTQGARSFVVSFFKGMKAGEQVAEDQLDKNVYEPYLCQTGIALD
;
A
#
# COMPACT_ATOMS: atom_id res chain seq x y z
N MET A 1 -14.04 -24.14 14.42
CA MET A 1 -13.20 -24.00 13.23
C MET A 1 -11.76 -24.21 13.67
N GLU A 2 -11.06 -25.11 13.02
CA GLU A 2 -9.66 -25.45 13.30
C GLU A 2 -8.74 -24.43 12.66
N ILE A 3 -7.71 -23.95 13.41
CA ILE A 3 -6.65 -23.07 12.91
C ILE A 3 -5.33 -23.77 13.15
N THR A 4 -4.56 -23.99 12.10
CA THR A 4 -3.28 -24.69 12.15
C THR A 4 -2.19 -23.87 11.46
N PHE A 5 -0.93 -24.14 11.81
CA PHE A 5 0.22 -23.59 11.09
C PHE A 5 0.67 -24.60 10.02
N GLU A 6 1.03 -24.10 8.84
CA GLU A 6 1.68 -24.90 7.82
C GLU A 6 2.99 -25.49 8.39
N LYS A 7 3.35 -26.70 7.97
CA LYS A 7 4.45 -27.50 8.55
C LYS A 7 5.79 -26.75 8.64
N ARG A 8 6.05 -25.80 7.72
CA ARG A 8 7.29 -25.01 7.68
C ARG A 8 7.15 -23.67 8.39
N ALA A 9 5.97 -23.30 8.83
CA ALA A 9 5.73 -22.06 9.53
C ALA A 9 6.13 -22.20 11.00
N THR A 10 6.82 -21.19 11.54
CA THR A 10 7.12 -21.13 12.96
C THR A 10 5.85 -20.75 13.73
N TYR A 11 5.56 -21.47 14.80
CA TYR A 11 4.41 -21.14 15.66
C TYR A 11 4.57 -19.76 16.27
N ASN A 12 3.53 -18.94 16.20
CA ASN A 12 3.49 -17.61 16.79
C ASN A 12 2.08 -17.35 17.41
N PRO A 13 1.99 -17.26 18.75
CA PRO A 13 0.71 -17.11 19.44
C PRO A 13 0.02 -15.77 19.17
N GLU A 14 0.78 -14.70 18.91
CA GLU A 14 0.23 -13.38 18.58
C GLU A 14 -0.45 -13.42 17.20
N VAL A 15 0.20 -14.06 16.23
CA VAL A 15 -0.38 -14.26 14.89
C VAL A 15 -1.64 -15.10 14.97
N GLU A 16 -1.62 -16.21 15.71
CA GLU A 16 -2.81 -17.06 15.90
C GLU A 16 -3.97 -16.27 16.51
N LYS A 17 -3.70 -15.47 17.55
CA LYS A 17 -4.69 -14.60 18.17
C LYS A 17 -5.27 -13.60 17.16
N THR A 18 -4.41 -12.92 16.39
CA THR A 18 -4.81 -11.92 15.40
C THR A 18 -5.63 -12.55 14.26
N VAL A 19 -5.29 -13.78 13.84
CA VAL A 19 -6.10 -14.55 12.86
C VAL A 19 -7.48 -14.86 13.42
N LYS A 20 -7.60 -15.27 14.70
CA LYS A 20 -8.90 -15.49 15.34
C LYS A 20 -9.75 -14.22 15.37
N GLU A 21 -9.15 -13.08 15.71
CA GLU A 21 -9.81 -11.77 15.67
C GLU A 21 -10.27 -11.39 14.27
N PHE A 22 -9.43 -11.57 13.27
CA PHE A 22 -9.76 -11.34 11.87
C PHE A 22 -10.97 -12.16 11.42
N LEU A 23 -10.95 -13.45 11.69
CA LEU A 23 -12.05 -14.37 11.34
C LEU A 23 -13.36 -14.01 12.06
N ALA A 24 -13.26 -13.49 13.29
CA ALA A 24 -14.44 -13.00 14.02
C ALA A 24 -15.02 -11.73 13.36
N ASP A 25 -14.15 -10.79 12.93
CA ASP A 25 -14.54 -9.50 12.39
C ASP A 25 -15.08 -9.54 10.94
N THR A 26 -14.57 -10.47 10.12
CA THR A 26 -14.77 -10.40 8.66
C THR A 26 -15.73 -11.42 8.08
N GLY A 27 -16.04 -12.48 8.80
CA GLY A 27 -17.04 -13.47 8.35
C GLY A 27 -16.66 -14.14 7.01
N THR A 28 -15.46 -14.72 6.93
CA THR A 28 -14.95 -15.39 5.72
C THR A 28 -15.78 -16.63 5.35
N LEU A 29 -15.64 -17.12 4.09
CA LEU A 29 -16.26 -18.34 3.62
C LEU A 29 -15.85 -19.54 4.48
N GLU A 30 -14.56 -19.61 4.82
CA GLU A 30 -13.99 -20.68 5.65
C GLU A 30 -14.70 -20.74 7.00
N LYS A 31 -14.90 -19.58 7.64
CA LYS A 31 -15.66 -19.50 8.90
C LYS A 31 -17.12 -19.90 8.71
N ALA A 32 -17.77 -19.40 7.67
CA ALA A 32 -19.19 -19.68 7.41
C ALA A 32 -19.47 -21.16 7.13
N LYS A 33 -18.48 -21.88 6.57
CA LYS A 33 -18.57 -23.31 6.24
C LYS A 33 -17.87 -24.21 7.24
N GLY A 34 -17.28 -23.68 8.31
CA GLY A 34 -16.52 -24.46 9.30
C GLY A 34 -15.25 -25.10 8.73
N MET A 35 -14.70 -24.55 7.66
CA MET A 35 -13.51 -25.10 7.00
C MET A 35 -12.24 -24.79 7.83
N PRO A 36 -11.24 -25.69 7.83
CA PRO A 36 -9.98 -25.40 8.50
C PRO A 36 -9.25 -24.21 7.85
N VAL A 37 -8.57 -23.42 8.67
CA VAL A 37 -7.74 -22.31 8.22
C VAL A 37 -6.28 -22.60 8.50
N VAL A 38 -5.43 -22.47 7.48
CA VAL A 38 -3.99 -22.72 7.59
C VAL A 38 -3.25 -21.38 7.58
N ILE A 39 -2.38 -21.17 8.55
CA ILE A 39 -1.46 -20.03 8.64
C ILE A 39 -0.17 -20.43 7.94
N PHE A 40 0.18 -19.70 6.89
CA PHE A 40 1.42 -19.85 6.15
C PHE A 40 2.46 -18.82 6.62
N GLN A 41 3.73 -19.13 6.41
CA GLN A 41 4.83 -18.19 6.62
C GLN A 41 5.66 -18.08 5.34
N ASP A 42 5.90 -16.85 4.90
CA ASP A 42 6.81 -16.58 3.78
C ASP A 42 8.23 -17.03 4.09
N GLY A 43 8.87 -17.71 3.14
CA GLY A 43 10.19 -18.32 3.35
C GLY A 43 11.33 -17.29 3.50
N VAL A 44 11.21 -16.10 2.91
CA VAL A 44 12.25 -15.06 2.88
C VAL A 44 12.03 -14.05 3.99
N LYS A 45 10.89 -13.36 3.97
CA LYS A 45 10.60 -12.25 4.91
C LYS A 45 9.91 -12.69 6.19
N LYS A 46 9.60 -13.98 6.32
CA LYS A 46 8.96 -14.57 7.51
C LYS A 46 7.62 -13.96 7.89
N SER A 47 6.96 -13.27 6.95
CA SER A 47 5.62 -12.72 7.14
C SER A 47 4.56 -13.83 7.16
N TYR A 48 3.58 -13.72 8.06
CA TYR A 48 2.49 -14.69 8.19
C TYR A 48 1.27 -14.26 7.39
N TYR A 49 0.61 -15.23 6.74
CA TYR A 49 -0.60 -14.98 5.99
C TYR A 49 -1.54 -16.19 5.99
N ILE A 50 -2.81 -15.94 5.68
CA ILE A 50 -3.77 -16.95 5.32
C ILE A 50 -4.29 -16.70 3.91
N ARG A 51 -4.91 -17.74 3.31
CA ARG A 51 -5.75 -17.61 2.13
C ARG A 51 -7.19 -17.82 2.55
N CYS A 52 -8.07 -16.94 2.12
CA CYS A 52 -9.49 -17.00 2.47
C CYS A 52 -10.33 -16.29 1.42
N ALA A 53 -11.67 -16.46 1.52
CA ALA A 53 -12.60 -15.75 0.67
C ALA A 53 -13.50 -14.82 1.49
N ILE A 54 -13.69 -13.57 1.03
CA ILE A 54 -14.45 -12.53 1.71
C ILE A 54 -15.57 -12.02 0.80
N LEU A 55 -16.78 -11.83 1.36
CA LEU A 55 -17.94 -11.29 0.64
C LEU A 55 -17.74 -9.84 0.23
N GLY A 56 -18.23 -9.46 -0.95
CA GLY A 56 -18.25 -8.07 -1.44
C GLY A 56 -18.93 -7.12 -0.47
N GLU A 57 -19.99 -7.54 0.22
CA GLU A 57 -20.62 -6.77 1.30
C GLU A 57 -19.62 -6.48 2.44
N THR A 58 -18.91 -7.49 2.92
CA THR A 58 -17.90 -7.34 3.98
C THR A 58 -16.76 -6.45 3.51
N MET A 59 -16.34 -6.57 2.26
CA MET A 59 -15.33 -5.69 1.67
C MET A 59 -15.78 -4.23 1.73
N SER A 60 -17.02 -3.92 1.36
CA SER A 60 -17.54 -2.55 1.40
C SER A 60 -17.49 -1.92 2.79
N ARG A 61 -17.61 -2.72 3.85
CA ARG A 61 -17.60 -2.26 5.25
C ARG A 61 -16.20 -2.25 5.87
N LYS A 62 -15.38 -3.24 5.58
CA LYS A 62 -14.14 -3.54 6.32
C LYS A 62 -12.84 -3.22 5.58
N VAL A 63 -12.90 -2.95 4.28
CA VAL A 63 -11.72 -2.65 3.46
C VAL A 63 -11.38 -1.18 3.49
N SER A 64 -10.10 -0.88 3.66
CA SER A 64 -9.47 0.41 3.39
C SER A 64 -8.53 0.27 2.20
N LEU A 65 -8.65 1.17 1.23
CA LEU A 65 -7.71 1.28 0.11
C LEU A 65 -6.43 2.02 0.50
N ASP A 66 -6.43 2.66 1.69
CA ASP A 66 -5.29 3.42 2.20
C ASP A 66 -4.42 2.51 3.08
N ALA A 67 -3.44 1.86 2.48
CA ALA A 67 -2.41 1.13 3.20
C ALA A 67 -1.21 2.04 3.49
N ARG A 68 -0.55 1.87 4.64
CA ARG A 68 0.58 2.69 5.10
C ARG A 68 1.71 1.81 5.61
N LEU A 69 2.94 2.16 5.28
CA LEU A 69 4.15 1.48 5.79
C LEU A 69 4.28 1.65 7.31
N ASN A 70 3.96 2.84 7.79
CA ASN A 70 3.95 3.12 9.22
C ASN A 70 2.57 3.65 9.68
N PRO A 71 1.66 2.79 10.14
CA PRO A 71 0.33 3.19 10.56
C PRO A 71 0.30 4.05 11.83
N GLN A 72 1.42 4.12 12.57
CA GLN A 72 1.50 4.83 13.85
C GLN A 72 1.89 6.30 13.73
N THR A 73 2.41 6.75 12.61
CA THR A 73 2.89 8.14 12.45
C THR A 73 1.80 9.19 12.31
N GLY A 74 0.54 8.80 12.16
CA GLY A 74 -0.58 9.72 11.94
C GLY A 74 -0.53 10.46 10.59
N GLU A 75 0.43 10.15 9.72
CA GLU A 75 0.56 10.73 8.39
C GLU A 75 -0.65 10.37 7.52
N THR A 76 -1.12 11.34 6.77
CA THR A 76 -2.30 11.18 5.89
C THR A 76 -1.97 10.54 4.54
N PHE A 77 -0.70 10.37 4.24
CA PHE A 77 -0.26 9.83 2.96
C PHE A 77 -0.39 8.31 2.90
N ARG A 78 -0.88 7.83 1.79
CA ARG A 78 -0.95 6.40 1.47
C ARG A 78 0.34 5.95 0.78
N ASP A 79 0.73 4.72 1.03
CA ASP A 79 1.92 4.11 0.42
C ASP A 79 1.57 3.18 -0.74
N ASN A 80 0.29 3.01 -1.02
CA ASN A 80 -0.19 2.19 -2.12
C ASN A 80 -0.64 3.03 -3.33
N ARG A 81 -0.85 2.35 -4.46
CA ARG A 81 -1.19 2.95 -5.75
C ARG A 81 -2.55 3.66 -5.74
N GLU A 82 -2.63 4.79 -6.44
CA GLU A 82 -3.89 5.49 -6.68
C GLU A 82 -4.84 4.69 -7.58
N VAL A 83 -6.14 4.71 -7.23
CA VAL A 83 -7.17 4.09 -8.06
C VAL A 83 -7.65 5.10 -9.10
N LEU A 84 -7.25 4.89 -10.35
CA LEU A 84 -7.64 5.73 -11.48
C LEU A 84 -9.01 5.30 -12.00
N VAL A 85 -10.07 5.83 -11.42
CA VAL A 85 -11.47 5.44 -11.73
C VAL A 85 -11.92 5.86 -13.14
N THR A 86 -11.29 6.85 -13.76
CA THR A 86 -11.60 7.34 -15.12
C THR A 86 -10.89 6.54 -16.21
N HIS A 87 -9.96 5.65 -15.85
CA HIS A 87 -9.23 4.86 -16.82
C HIS A 87 -10.12 3.77 -17.43
N ASN A 88 -10.08 3.58 -18.76
CA ASN A 88 -10.90 2.61 -19.49
C ASN A 88 -10.82 1.18 -18.91
N THR A 89 -9.65 0.76 -18.45
CA THR A 89 -9.47 -0.56 -17.81
C THR A 89 -10.27 -0.65 -16.50
N PHE A 90 -10.35 0.43 -15.71
CA PHE A 90 -11.16 0.44 -14.51
C PHE A 90 -12.66 0.39 -14.83
N ILE A 91 -13.11 1.16 -15.83
CA ILE A 91 -14.51 1.16 -16.26
C ILE A 91 -14.97 -0.25 -16.68
N ARG A 92 -14.13 -0.97 -17.43
CA ARG A 92 -14.40 -2.39 -17.78
C ARG A 92 -14.42 -3.28 -16.54
N MET A 93 -13.46 -3.11 -15.64
CA MET A 93 -13.40 -3.88 -14.39
C MET A 93 -14.61 -3.64 -13.49
N ALA A 94 -15.11 -2.40 -13.42
CA ALA A 94 -16.33 -2.06 -12.68
C ALA A 94 -17.57 -2.74 -13.30
N ALA A 95 -17.70 -2.72 -14.65
CA ALA A 95 -18.76 -3.45 -15.35
C ALA A 95 -18.67 -4.96 -15.11
N ASP A 96 -17.46 -5.53 -15.18
CA ASP A 96 -17.22 -6.95 -14.87
C ASP A 96 -17.62 -7.30 -13.42
N ALA A 97 -17.30 -6.45 -12.45
CA ALA A 97 -17.68 -6.66 -11.06
C ALA A 97 -19.21 -6.64 -10.87
N GLN A 98 -19.91 -5.74 -11.57
CA GLN A 98 -21.38 -5.70 -11.57
C GLN A 98 -22.02 -6.94 -12.23
N ASN A 99 -21.30 -7.62 -13.10
CA ASN A 99 -21.69 -8.87 -13.76
C ASN A 99 -21.11 -10.11 -13.05
N GLU A 100 -20.77 -9.97 -11.76
CA GLU A 100 -20.31 -11.06 -10.88
C GLU A 100 -19.02 -11.74 -11.31
N ARG A 101 -18.14 -11.06 -12.08
CA ARG A 101 -16.85 -11.63 -12.48
C ARG A 101 -15.98 -11.95 -11.25
N GLU A 102 -15.33 -13.09 -11.30
CA GLU A 102 -14.28 -13.46 -10.36
C GLU A 102 -12.96 -12.82 -10.76
N PHE A 103 -12.28 -12.21 -9.79
CA PHE A 103 -10.97 -11.59 -9.96
C PHE A 103 -9.89 -12.43 -9.27
N ASN A 104 -8.64 -12.21 -9.66
CA ASN A 104 -7.48 -12.77 -8.94
C ASN A 104 -7.46 -12.29 -7.49
N ASP A 105 -6.80 -13.05 -6.62
CA ASP A 105 -6.68 -12.76 -5.19
C ASP A 105 -6.24 -11.32 -4.90
N ILE A 106 -6.86 -10.75 -3.90
CA ILE A 106 -6.54 -9.44 -3.35
C ILE A 106 -5.53 -9.64 -2.21
N ILE A 107 -4.51 -8.80 -2.17
CA ILE A 107 -3.49 -8.82 -1.14
C ILE A 107 -3.83 -7.76 -0.09
N ALA A 108 -4.01 -8.18 1.15
CA ALA A 108 -4.39 -7.31 2.24
C ALA A 108 -3.57 -7.56 3.51
N GLU A 109 -3.49 -6.58 4.39
CA GLU A 109 -3.06 -6.70 5.77
C GLU A 109 -4.26 -6.48 6.68
N TYR A 110 -4.41 -7.33 7.71
CA TYR A 110 -5.34 -7.05 8.80
C TYR A 110 -4.63 -6.24 9.87
N ASN A 111 -5.04 -4.98 10.02
CA ASN A 111 -4.42 -4.04 10.95
C ASN A 111 -5.45 -3.01 11.43
N LYS A 112 -5.66 -2.95 12.74
CA LYS A 112 -6.60 -2.02 13.40
C LYS A 112 -5.95 -0.69 13.82
N SER A 113 -4.64 -0.53 13.66
CA SER A 113 -3.89 0.56 14.32
C SER A 113 -4.28 1.96 13.85
N TYR A 114 -4.74 2.14 12.59
CA TYR A 114 -5.06 3.47 12.06
C TYR A 114 -6.45 3.61 11.41
N ALA A 115 -7.24 2.57 11.36
CA ALA A 115 -8.66 2.61 11.00
C ALA A 115 -9.34 1.33 11.52
N PRO A 116 -9.72 1.28 12.81
CA PRO A 116 -10.25 0.08 13.45
C PRO A 116 -11.55 -0.45 12.79
N GLU A 117 -12.37 0.43 12.24
CA GLU A 117 -13.60 0.10 11.51
C GLU A 117 -13.33 -0.51 10.13
N LYS A 118 -12.17 -0.22 9.54
CA LYS A 118 -11.71 -0.73 8.24
C LYS A 118 -10.34 -1.39 8.34
N PRO A 119 -10.23 -2.50 9.06
CA PRO A 119 -8.94 -3.12 9.40
C PRO A 119 -8.24 -3.82 8.23
N LEU A 120 -8.94 -4.09 7.12
CA LEU A 120 -8.36 -4.72 5.94
C LEU A 120 -7.73 -3.65 5.04
N LYS A 121 -6.41 -3.53 5.09
CA LYS A 121 -5.61 -2.57 4.32
C LYS A 121 -5.13 -3.24 3.02
N ILE A 122 -5.49 -2.69 1.88
CA ILE A 122 -5.19 -3.30 0.58
C ILE A 122 -3.78 -2.91 0.12
N TRP A 123 -2.91 -3.90 -0.03
CA TRP A 123 -1.56 -3.75 -0.58
C TRP A 123 -1.51 -4.08 -2.08
N GLY A 124 -2.34 -5.00 -2.57
CA GLY A 124 -2.45 -5.36 -3.98
C GLY A 124 -3.88 -5.60 -4.41
N GLY A 125 -4.25 -5.11 -5.60
CA GLY A 125 -5.61 -5.24 -6.13
C GLY A 125 -6.56 -4.08 -5.76
N GLN A 126 -6.05 -2.86 -5.56
CA GLN A 126 -6.84 -1.68 -5.21
C GLN A 126 -7.98 -1.41 -6.20
N HIS A 127 -7.70 -1.48 -7.52
CA HIS A 127 -8.72 -1.32 -8.56
C HIS A 127 -9.81 -2.39 -8.47
N ARG A 128 -9.42 -3.66 -8.27
CA ARG A 128 -10.37 -4.78 -8.08
C ARG A 128 -11.23 -4.59 -6.84
N SER A 129 -10.58 -4.26 -5.72
CA SER A 129 -11.29 -3.97 -4.46
C SER A 129 -12.28 -2.83 -4.62
N ARG A 130 -11.88 -1.75 -5.29
CA ARG A 130 -12.76 -0.61 -5.56
C ARG A 130 -13.94 -1.02 -6.43
N ALA A 131 -13.71 -1.74 -7.52
CA ALA A 131 -14.77 -2.20 -8.42
C ALA A 131 -15.79 -3.10 -7.71
N VAL A 132 -15.33 -4.05 -6.89
CA VAL A 132 -16.21 -4.93 -6.09
C VAL A 132 -17.02 -4.15 -5.06
N MET A 133 -16.39 -3.21 -4.36
CA MET A 133 -17.07 -2.39 -3.36
C MET A 133 -18.14 -1.48 -4.01
N ASP A 134 -17.86 -0.92 -5.18
CA ASP A 134 -18.80 -0.08 -5.92
C ASP A 134 -19.96 -0.94 -6.49
N ALA A 135 -19.69 -2.13 -7.03
CA ALA A 135 -20.72 -3.07 -7.48
C ALA A 135 -21.68 -3.47 -6.34
N TYR A 136 -21.16 -3.69 -5.12
CA TYR A 136 -22.02 -3.92 -3.96
C TYR A 136 -22.85 -2.68 -3.60
N LYS A 137 -22.27 -1.49 -3.59
CA LYS A 137 -22.99 -0.25 -3.25
C LYS A 137 -24.12 0.03 -4.22
N GLU A 138 -23.87 -0.12 -5.51
CA GLU A 138 -24.79 0.24 -6.59
C GLU A 138 -25.85 -0.84 -6.86
N LYS A 139 -25.43 -2.10 -6.96
CA LYS A 139 -26.30 -3.22 -7.38
C LYS A 139 -26.44 -4.34 -6.34
N LYS A 140 -25.87 -4.18 -5.15
CA LYS A 140 -25.87 -5.20 -4.09
C LYS A 140 -25.24 -6.53 -4.53
N VAL A 141 -24.37 -6.52 -5.53
CA VAL A 141 -23.62 -7.71 -5.94
C VAL A 141 -22.70 -8.13 -4.78
N SER A 142 -22.93 -9.29 -4.21
CA SER A 142 -22.16 -9.80 -3.08
C SER A 142 -21.80 -11.27 -3.27
N ARG A 143 -20.62 -11.50 -3.84
CA ARG A 143 -20.01 -12.82 -3.96
C ARG A 143 -18.73 -12.88 -3.15
N TYR A 144 -18.22 -14.09 -2.94
CA TYR A 144 -16.92 -14.28 -2.31
C TYR A 144 -15.79 -13.98 -3.31
N HIS A 145 -14.77 -13.24 -2.82
CA HIS A 145 -13.55 -12.93 -3.56
C HIS A 145 -12.34 -13.46 -2.79
N GLY A 146 -11.35 -14.00 -3.52
CA GLY A 146 -10.14 -14.55 -2.95
C GLY A 146 -9.24 -13.47 -2.34
N PHE A 147 -8.70 -13.77 -1.16
CA PHE A 147 -7.78 -12.91 -0.42
C PHE A 147 -6.55 -13.68 0.05
N ARG A 148 -5.41 -13.01 0.00
CA ARG A 148 -4.25 -13.34 0.81
C ARG A 148 -4.11 -12.25 1.87
N VAL A 149 -4.39 -12.61 3.14
CA VAL A 149 -4.39 -11.67 4.25
C VAL A 149 -3.17 -11.90 5.11
N TYR A 150 -2.38 -10.85 5.30
CA TYR A 150 -1.18 -10.83 6.12
C TYR A 150 -1.47 -10.29 7.53
N PHE A 151 -0.64 -10.71 8.51
CA PHE A 151 -0.83 -10.40 9.92
C PHE A 151 0.49 -9.98 10.58
N CYS A 152 0.42 -9.06 11.54
CA CYS A 152 1.53 -8.65 12.39
C CYS A 152 2.78 -8.23 11.61
N LEU A 153 2.59 -7.49 10.51
CA LEU A 153 3.70 -7.07 9.64
C LEU A 153 4.57 -6.00 10.29
N SER A 154 5.89 -6.14 10.16
CA SER A 154 6.85 -5.05 10.39
C SER A 154 6.82 -4.01 9.25
N LYS A 155 7.49 -2.87 9.44
CA LYS A 155 7.62 -1.86 8.38
C LYS A 155 8.32 -2.43 7.14
N GLU A 156 9.40 -3.17 7.33
CA GLU A 156 10.18 -3.81 6.26
C GLU A 156 9.34 -4.84 5.49
N GLN A 157 8.52 -5.62 6.20
CA GLN A 157 7.63 -6.60 5.57
C GLN A 157 6.51 -5.90 4.77
N ARG A 158 5.99 -4.76 5.23
CA ARG A 158 5.03 -3.96 4.46
C ARG A 158 5.65 -3.39 3.20
N THR A 159 6.88 -2.86 3.28
CA THR A 159 7.62 -2.37 2.12
C THR A 159 7.78 -3.46 1.06
N GLU A 160 8.22 -4.64 1.47
CA GLU A 160 8.37 -5.79 0.56
C GLU A 160 7.03 -6.20 -0.06
N LEU A 161 5.97 -6.25 0.76
CA LEU A 161 4.64 -6.59 0.28
C LEU A 161 4.12 -5.59 -0.75
N ALA A 162 4.36 -4.29 -0.54
CA ALA A 162 4.03 -3.24 -1.50
C ALA A 162 4.80 -3.41 -2.81
N LEU A 163 6.08 -3.73 -2.75
CA LEU A 163 6.91 -3.98 -3.93
C LEU A 163 6.41 -5.23 -4.69
N ILE A 164 6.27 -6.37 -4.03
CA ILE A 164 5.84 -7.63 -4.66
C ILE A 164 4.43 -7.52 -5.25
N SER A 165 3.51 -6.87 -4.57
CA SER A 165 2.12 -6.75 -5.06
C SER A 165 2.00 -5.88 -6.32
N ASN A 166 3.02 -5.08 -6.62
CA ASN A 166 3.09 -4.24 -7.82
C ASN A 166 3.94 -4.84 -8.94
N THR A 167 4.67 -5.93 -8.70
CA THR A 167 5.59 -6.52 -9.72
C THR A 167 4.88 -7.20 -10.88
N SER A 168 3.60 -7.53 -10.78
CA SER A 168 2.83 -8.09 -11.90
C SER A 168 2.33 -7.05 -12.92
N ILE A 169 2.46 -5.77 -12.61
CA ILE A 169 2.25 -4.64 -13.52
C ILE A 169 3.57 -3.88 -13.52
N ALA A 170 4.09 -3.51 -14.69
CA ALA A 170 5.28 -2.69 -14.76
C ALA A 170 5.11 -1.48 -13.82
N VAL A 171 5.78 -1.53 -12.69
CA VAL A 171 5.80 -0.42 -11.72
C VAL A 171 6.53 0.71 -12.43
N SER A 172 5.90 1.87 -12.57
CA SER A 172 6.61 3.02 -13.08
C SER A 172 7.78 3.36 -12.17
N ASN A 173 8.87 3.84 -12.73
CA ASN A 173 10.02 4.27 -11.92
C ASN A 173 9.59 5.32 -10.88
N ASP A 174 8.65 6.20 -11.23
CA ASP A 174 8.12 7.22 -10.31
C ASP A 174 7.44 6.61 -9.08
N LEU A 175 6.65 5.54 -9.26
CA LEU A 175 6.03 4.84 -8.12
C LEU A 175 7.07 4.13 -7.26
N TYR A 176 8.04 3.47 -7.89
CA TYR A 176 9.15 2.84 -7.18
C TYR A 176 9.94 3.87 -6.36
N ASP A 177 10.32 4.99 -6.98
CA ASP A 177 11.07 6.07 -6.34
C ASP A 177 10.28 6.69 -5.17
N ARG A 178 8.96 6.87 -5.30
CA ARG A 178 8.12 7.35 -4.21
C ARG A 178 8.11 6.37 -3.01
N GLN A 179 7.99 5.07 -3.26
CA GLN A 179 8.02 4.07 -2.20
C GLN A 179 9.39 3.98 -1.53
N MET A 180 10.46 4.10 -2.31
CA MET A 180 11.84 4.13 -1.79
C MET A 180 12.08 5.39 -0.96
N GLU A 181 11.59 6.56 -1.41
CA GLU A 181 11.67 7.81 -0.64
C GLU A 181 11.06 7.65 0.74
N GLU A 182 9.84 7.13 0.83
CA GLU A 182 9.15 6.92 2.10
C GLU A 182 9.88 5.94 3.03
N THR A 183 10.57 4.94 2.44
CA THR A 183 11.30 3.93 3.21
C THR A 183 12.62 4.45 3.77
N TYR A 184 13.41 5.17 2.96
CA TYR A 184 14.77 5.57 3.31
C TYR A 184 14.86 6.99 3.87
N MET A 185 14.09 7.92 3.31
CA MET A 185 14.17 9.34 3.64
C MET A 185 13.02 9.82 4.52
N GLY A 186 11.98 9.00 4.71
CA GLY A 186 10.75 9.40 5.38
C GLY A 186 10.04 10.53 4.63
N PRO A 187 9.23 11.34 5.30
CA PRO A 187 8.46 12.41 4.65
C PRO A 187 9.25 13.70 4.37
N TYR A 188 10.57 13.72 4.50
CA TYR A 188 11.37 14.96 4.40
C TYR A 188 11.25 15.65 3.05
N LEU A 189 11.47 14.91 1.96
CA LEU A 189 11.39 15.47 0.61
C LEU A 189 9.98 15.99 0.31
N ARG A 190 8.95 15.26 0.69
CA ARG A 190 7.55 15.66 0.51
C ARG A 190 7.24 16.94 1.29
N ARG A 191 7.60 17.00 2.58
CA ARG A 191 7.41 18.20 3.42
C ARG A 191 8.13 19.42 2.83
N TRP A 192 9.34 19.21 2.35
CA TRP A 192 10.08 20.27 1.68
C TRP A 192 9.37 20.76 0.41
N CYS A 193 8.91 19.82 -0.47
CA CYS A 193 8.17 20.17 -1.67
C CYS A 193 6.89 20.96 -1.37
N VAL A 194 6.20 20.65 -0.29
CA VAL A 194 5.03 21.42 0.17
C VAL A 194 5.47 22.82 0.64
N LYS A 195 6.55 22.93 1.42
CA LYS A 195 7.07 24.23 1.90
C LYS A 195 7.45 25.17 0.77
N VAL A 196 8.08 24.66 -0.30
CA VAL A 196 8.52 25.48 -1.45
C VAL A 196 7.45 25.62 -2.54
N GLY A 197 6.25 25.08 -2.35
CA GLY A 197 5.13 25.21 -3.28
C GLY A 197 5.18 24.30 -4.51
N LEU A 198 6.04 23.27 -4.51
CA LEU A 198 6.10 22.25 -5.57
C LEU A 198 5.01 21.18 -5.42
N LEU A 199 4.45 21.02 -4.23
CA LEU A 199 3.27 20.25 -3.91
C LEU A 199 2.33 21.10 -3.05
N LYS A 200 1.03 20.89 -3.19
CA LYS A 200 0.04 21.51 -2.30
C LYS A 200 -0.06 20.73 -0.99
N GLN A 201 -0.61 21.37 0.03
CA GLN A 201 -0.88 20.72 1.31
C GLN A 201 -1.78 19.48 1.11
N GLY A 202 -1.32 18.32 1.56
CA GLY A 202 -2.04 17.04 1.41
C GLY A 202 -1.87 16.35 0.04
N GLU A 203 -1.14 16.96 -0.90
CA GLU A 203 -0.76 16.29 -2.15
C GLU A 203 0.42 15.34 -1.95
N ASP A 204 0.45 14.31 -2.80
CA ASP A 204 1.53 13.34 -2.89
C ASP A 204 2.19 13.39 -4.27
N PHE A 205 3.40 12.81 -4.38
CA PHE A 205 4.07 12.61 -5.65
C PHE A 205 3.23 11.71 -6.57
N PRO A 206 3.18 11.99 -7.90
CA PRO A 206 2.43 11.17 -8.83
C PRO A 206 3.06 9.79 -9.03
N ASP A 207 2.23 8.81 -9.37
CA ASP A 207 2.66 7.45 -9.69
C ASP A 207 3.28 7.34 -11.10
N VAL A 208 3.01 8.32 -11.98
CA VAL A 208 3.51 8.38 -13.36
C VAL A 208 3.73 9.83 -13.77
N GLY A 209 4.92 10.16 -14.23
CA GLY A 209 5.31 11.53 -14.59
C GLY A 209 4.61 12.13 -15.81
N SER A 210 4.07 11.31 -16.72
CA SER A 210 3.48 11.77 -17.98
C SER A 210 2.14 12.50 -17.84
N HIS A 211 1.53 12.52 -16.66
CA HIS A 211 0.28 13.20 -16.37
C HIS A 211 0.42 14.31 -15.33
N ALA A 212 1.64 14.76 -15.09
CA ALA A 212 1.92 15.52 -13.90
C ALA A 212 1.97 17.03 -14.16
N GLU A 213 0.92 17.68 -13.72
CA GLU A 213 1.04 19.05 -13.20
C GLU A 213 1.85 19.11 -11.87
N ARG A 214 2.29 17.94 -11.37
CA ARG A 214 2.99 17.75 -10.10
C ARG A 214 4.40 17.19 -10.34
N ILE A 215 5.35 17.62 -9.54
CA ILE A 215 6.72 17.11 -9.58
C ILE A 215 6.74 15.62 -9.13
N THR A 216 7.51 14.77 -9.83
CA THR A 216 7.77 13.39 -9.40
C THR A 216 8.81 13.35 -8.29
N THR A 217 8.90 12.22 -7.56
CA THR A 217 9.95 12.02 -6.55
C THR A 217 11.35 12.16 -7.16
N GLN A 218 11.57 11.54 -8.34
CA GLN A 218 12.83 11.65 -9.06
C GLN A 218 13.14 13.09 -9.48
N GLY A 219 12.13 13.81 -9.98
CA GLY A 219 12.28 15.23 -10.32
C GLY A 219 12.65 16.07 -9.11
N ALA A 220 11.99 15.87 -7.99
CA ALA A 220 12.27 16.58 -6.74
C ALA A 220 13.69 16.27 -6.21
N ARG A 221 14.10 15.01 -6.19
CA ARG A 221 15.47 14.60 -5.82
C ARG A 221 16.51 15.23 -6.74
N SER A 222 16.31 15.13 -8.06
CA SER A 222 17.22 15.71 -9.04
C SER A 222 17.33 17.22 -8.88
N PHE A 223 16.20 17.89 -8.63
CA PHE A 223 16.18 19.33 -8.37
C PHE A 223 17.01 19.69 -7.13
N VAL A 224 16.75 19.03 -5.99
CA VAL A 224 17.48 19.26 -4.74
C VAL A 224 18.98 19.07 -4.96
N VAL A 225 19.38 17.91 -5.50
CA VAL A 225 20.79 17.57 -5.64
C VAL A 225 21.49 18.44 -6.66
N SER A 226 20.91 18.64 -7.85
CA SER A 226 21.52 19.44 -8.91
C SER A 226 21.61 20.92 -8.54
N PHE A 227 20.58 21.44 -7.89
CA PHE A 227 20.52 22.84 -7.51
C PHE A 227 21.47 23.16 -6.35
N PHE A 228 21.50 22.31 -5.32
CA PHE A 228 22.24 22.61 -4.09
C PHE A 228 23.69 22.16 -4.09
N LYS A 229 24.05 21.13 -4.83
CA LYS A 229 25.45 20.73 -5.00
C LYS A 229 26.16 21.41 -6.14
N GLY A 230 25.45 22.21 -6.93
CA GLY A 230 26.01 22.78 -8.17
C GLY A 230 26.34 21.70 -9.22
N MET A 231 25.74 20.53 -9.10
CA MET A 231 25.92 19.43 -10.05
C MET A 231 25.22 19.73 -11.36
N LYS A 232 25.87 19.38 -12.47
CA LYS A 232 25.24 19.48 -13.79
C LYS A 232 24.10 18.49 -13.91
N ALA A 233 23.03 18.87 -14.60
CA ALA A 233 21.92 17.96 -14.89
C ALA A 233 22.44 16.68 -15.56
N GLY A 234 22.09 15.51 -15.00
CA GLY A 234 22.50 14.19 -15.48
C GLY A 234 23.64 13.53 -14.72
N GLU A 235 24.30 14.20 -13.77
CA GLU A 235 25.23 13.52 -12.86
C GLU A 235 24.45 12.70 -11.84
N GLN A 236 24.74 11.38 -11.78
CA GLN A 236 24.15 10.50 -10.76
C GLN A 236 24.77 10.78 -9.40
N VAL A 237 23.91 10.99 -8.42
CA VAL A 237 24.32 11.03 -7.01
C VAL A 237 24.29 9.62 -6.46
N ALA A 238 25.35 9.21 -5.80
CA ALA A 238 25.39 7.93 -5.12
C ALA A 238 24.31 7.86 -4.02
N GLU A 239 23.66 6.70 -3.87
CA GLU A 239 22.54 6.51 -2.93
C GLU A 239 22.91 6.84 -1.47
N ASP A 240 24.16 6.58 -1.08
CA ASP A 240 24.71 6.94 0.23
C ASP A 240 24.77 8.44 0.50
N GLN A 241 24.77 9.25 -0.56
CA GLN A 241 24.71 10.71 -0.46
C GLN A 241 23.29 11.28 -0.34
N LEU A 242 22.28 10.41 -0.46
CA LEU A 242 20.87 10.75 -0.29
C LEU A 242 20.37 10.46 1.13
N ASP A 243 21.23 10.15 2.08
CA ASP A 243 20.88 10.02 3.50
C ASP A 243 20.17 11.31 3.99
N LYS A 244 19.19 11.14 4.86
CA LYS A 244 18.42 12.24 5.46
C LYS A 244 19.30 13.32 6.07
N ASN A 245 20.46 12.96 6.64
CA ASN A 245 21.42 13.89 7.23
C ASN A 245 22.12 14.77 6.16
N VAL A 246 22.09 14.37 4.89
CA VAL A 246 22.65 15.10 3.76
C VAL A 246 21.61 16.01 3.13
N TYR A 247 20.33 15.67 3.19
CA TYR A 247 19.23 16.48 2.65
C TYR A 247 19.04 17.79 3.41
N GLU A 248 19.05 17.78 4.73
CA GLU A 248 18.80 18.96 5.54
C GLU A 248 19.73 20.14 5.22
N PRO A 249 21.07 19.96 5.14
CA PRO A 249 21.95 21.05 4.78
C PRO A 249 21.70 21.62 3.38
N TYR A 250 21.30 20.79 2.42
CA TYR A 250 21.01 21.24 1.06
C TYR A 250 19.68 21.97 0.94
N LEU A 251 18.68 21.54 1.66
CA LEU A 251 17.36 22.16 1.68
C LEU A 251 17.39 23.57 2.28
N CYS A 252 18.30 23.82 3.24
CA CYS A 252 18.49 25.14 3.83
C CYS A 252 19.05 26.19 2.85
N GLN A 253 19.69 25.79 1.76
CA GLN A 253 20.26 26.71 0.79
C GLN A 253 19.21 27.42 -0.08
N THR A 254 17.96 26.99 -0.06
CA THR A 254 16.84 27.70 -0.72
C THR A 254 16.42 28.97 0.02
N GLY A 255 16.97 29.26 1.19
CA GLY A 255 16.47 30.29 2.10
C GLY A 255 15.18 29.93 2.83
N ILE A 256 14.69 28.69 2.64
CA ILE A 256 13.53 28.13 3.34
C ILE A 256 14.04 27.11 4.34
N ALA A 257 14.06 27.48 5.62
CA ALA A 257 14.44 26.54 6.68
C ALA A 257 13.45 25.37 6.76
N LEU A 258 13.97 24.17 6.94
CA LEU A 258 13.21 23.02 7.38
C LEU A 258 13.17 23.07 8.91
N ASP A 259 12.17 23.72 9.48
CA ASP A 259 11.94 23.68 10.94
C ASP A 259 11.18 22.43 11.34
#